data_64c99b97a457078afa1bc361bcbc1deb
#
_entry.id   64c99b97a457078afa1bc361bcbc1deb
#
_cell.length_a   1.000
_cell.length_b   1.000
_cell.length_c   1.000
_cell.angle_alpha   90.00
_cell.angle_beta   90.00
_cell.angle_gamma   90.00
#
_symmetry.space_group_name_H-M   'P 1'
#
loop_
_entity.id
_entity.type
_entity.pdbx_description
1 polymer ?
#
loop_
_entity_poly.entity_id
_entity_poly.type
_entity_poly.pdbx_seq_one_letter_code
_entity_poly.pdbx_strand_id
1 'polypeptide(L)'
;MRVAAVCGAVVVLTLALAAQTPTSPDAVARALQTRYEGIRDFSANFEQSYRGGVLRTETREQGTVSIKKPGMMRWIYSKPERKEFVSDGRKVYSYIPEDRQVMVADVPPDDQATTPALFLAGKGQIVRDFTTEFESSPPAGIVALKLTPKKYEAEYEYFVIMVDAKSLQLRGLATKDRQGGLSVLSFTNLKENTGTSDKEFAFRVPRGVDVITDGTRK
;
A
#
# COMPACT_ATOMS: atom_id res chain seq x y z
N MET A 1 -53.75 -38.43 43.77
CA MET A 1 -53.22 -38.13 42.36
C MET A 1 -52.18 -37.10 42.48
N ARG A 2 -50.92 -37.47 42.28
CA ARG A 2 -49.76 -36.54 42.26
C ARG A 2 -49.31 -36.38 40.81
N VAL A 3 -49.42 -35.18 40.26
CA VAL A 3 -48.97 -34.84 38.92
C VAL A 3 -47.52 -34.37 39.05
N ALA A 4 -46.58 -35.11 38.47
CA ALA A 4 -45.18 -34.74 38.38
C ALA A 4 -44.94 -33.86 37.11
N ALA A 5 -44.53 -32.63 37.31
CA ALA A 5 -44.08 -31.72 36.21
C ALA A 5 -42.65 -32.01 35.87
N VAL A 6 -42.41 -32.44 34.61
CA VAL A 6 -41.06 -32.60 34.04
C VAL A 6 -40.67 -31.29 33.37
N CYS A 7 -39.75 -30.55 33.99
CA CYS A 7 -39.09 -29.41 33.35
C CYS A 7 -37.96 -29.90 32.45
N GLY A 8 -38.18 -29.86 31.15
CA GLY A 8 -37.13 -30.09 30.16
C GLY A 8 -36.21 -28.84 30.00
N ALA A 9 -34.97 -28.98 30.41
CA ALA A 9 -33.96 -27.94 30.16
C ALA A 9 -33.45 -28.05 28.70
N VAL A 10 -33.77 -27.04 27.91
CA VAL A 10 -33.19 -26.89 26.54
C VAL A 10 -31.82 -26.28 26.67
N VAL A 11 -30.76 -27.07 26.46
CA VAL A 11 -29.39 -26.61 26.39
C VAL A 11 -29.17 -26.09 24.97
N VAL A 12 -29.13 -24.78 24.80
CA VAL A 12 -28.73 -24.12 23.53
C VAL A 12 -27.21 -24.14 23.45
N LEU A 13 -26.67 -25.05 22.64
CA LEU A 13 -25.23 -25.12 22.32
C LEU A 13 -24.90 -24.04 21.33
N THR A 14 -24.35 -22.89 21.77
CA THR A 14 -23.81 -21.87 20.90
C THR A 14 -22.45 -22.33 20.36
N LEU A 15 -22.41 -22.79 19.11
CA LEU A 15 -21.16 -22.99 18.39
C LEU A 15 -20.52 -21.61 18.13
N ALA A 16 -19.49 -21.29 18.89
CA ALA A 16 -18.59 -20.20 18.54
C ALA A 16 -17.81 -20.60 17.29
N LEU A 17 -18.13 -19.98 16.13
CA LEU A 17 -17.29 -20.09 14.93
C LEU A 17 -15.97 -19.41 15.25
N ALA A 18 -14.94 -20.19 15.59
CA ALA A 18 -13.57 -19.70 15.67
C ALA A 18 -13.15 -19.31 14.25
N ALA A 19 -12.95 -18.03 14.00
CA ALA A 19 -12.37 -17.54 12.75
C ALA A 19 -10.99 -18.19 12.60
N GLN A 20 -10.85 -19.12 11.66
CA GLN A 20 -9.58 -19.79 11.39
C GLN A 20 -8.59 -18.76 10.84
N THR A 21 -7.46 -18.64 11.48
CA THR A 21 -6.35 -17.82 10.98
C THR A 21 -5.94 -18.35 9.60
N PRO A 22 -5.84 -17.51 8.55
CA PRO A 22 -5.49 -17.98 7.22
C PRO A 22 -4.11 -18.68 7.25
N THR A 23 -4.05 -19.92 6.81
CA THR A 23 -2.86 -20.79 6.95
C THR A 23 -2.01 -20.87 5.68
N SER A 24 -2.47 -20.27 4.56
CA SER A 24 -1.73 -20.27 3.29
C SER A 24 -1.54 -18.83 2.76
N PRO A 25 -0.49 -18.59 1.97
CA PRO A 25 -0.27 -17.28 1.35
C PRO A 25 -1.49 -16.77 0.57
N ASP A 26 -2.12 -17.64 -0.22
CA ASP A 26 -3.32 -17.31 -1.00
C ASP A 26 -4.54 -16.98 -0.12
N ALA A 27 -4.68 -17.64 1.01
CA ALA A 27 -5.76 -17.33 1.94
C ALA A 27 -5.56 -15.95 2.59
N VAL A 28 -4.32 -15.62 2.99
CA VAL A 28 -3.97 -14.29 3.48
C VAL A 28 -4.15 -13.24 2.38
N ALA A 29 -3.72 -13.53 1.14
CA ALA A 29 -3.88 -12.64 0.00
C ALA A 29 -5.35 -12.27 -0.26
N ARG A 30 -6.26 -13.26 -0.22
CA ARG A 30 -7.70 -13.04 -0.36
C ARG A 30 -8.27 -12.24 0.80
N ALA A 31 -7.91 -12.57 2.02
CA ALA A 31 -8.37 -11.84 3.21
C ALA A 31 -7.88 -10.37 3.18
N LEU A 32 -6.62 -10.15 2.79
CA LEU A 32 -6.04 -8.82 2.63
C LEU A 32 -6.74 -8.04 1.50
N GLN A 33 -7.01 -8.67 0.35
CA GLN A 33 -7.73 -8.06 -0.76
C GLN A 33 -9.12 -7.60 -0.31
N THR A 34 -9.90 -8.48 0.33
CA THR A 34 -11.25 -8.17 0.85
C THR A 34 -11.21 -7.01 1.85
N ARG A 35 -10.28 -7.07 2.82
CA ARG A 35 -10.11 -5.98 3.78
C ARG A 35 -9.77 -4.67 3.07
N TYR A 36 -8.83 -4.72 2.13
CA TYR A 36 -8.35 -3.54 1.45
C TYR A 36 -9.41 -2.91 0.53
N GLU A 37 -10.32 -3.69 -0.04
CA GLU A 37 -11.47 -3.19 -0.81
C GLU A 37 -12.40 -2.33 0.06
N GLY A 38 -12.54 -2.63 1.35
CA GLY A 38 -13.32 -1.85 2.32
C GLY A 38 -12.67 -0.51 2.73
N ILE A 39 -11.39 -0.29 2.42
CA ILE A 39 -10.69 0.96 2.72
C ILE A 39 -10.86 1.92 1.54
N ARG A 40 -11.51 3.06 1.77
CA ARG A 40 -11.72 4.12 0.77
C ARG A 40 -10.57 5.11 0.74
N ASP A 41 -10.08 5.48 1.91
CA ASP A 41 -8.96 6.39 2.10
C ASP A 41 -8.14 5.98 3.32
N PHE A 42 -6.87 6.35 3.33
CA PHE A 42 -6.02 6.29 4.53
C PHE A 42 -4.94 7.36 4.51
N SER A 43 -4.43 7.69 5.68
CA SER A 43 -3.26 8.53 5.86
C SER A 43 -2.30 7.90 6.88
N ALA A 44 -1.01 8.17 6.73
CA ALA A 44 0.03 7.67 7.63
C ALA A 44 1.26 8.57 7.61
N ASN A 45 2.09 8.46 8.65
CA ASN A 45 3.50 8.83 8.56
C ASN A 45 4.26 7.66 7.94
N PHE A 46 5.30 7.94 7.16
CA PHE A 46 6.19 6.90 6.65
C PHE A 46 7.66 7.20 6.92
N GLU A 47 8.42 6.13 7.05
CA GLU A 47 9.86 6.10 6.94
C GLU A 47 10.23 5.17 5.79
N GLN A 48 11.10 5.63 4.92
CA GLN A 48 11.62 4.85 3.79
C GLN A 48 13.12 4.71 3.93
N SER A 49 13.62 3.49 3.80
CA SER A 49 15.03 3.22 3.58
C SER A 49 15.21 2.59 2.21
N TYR A 50 16.25 3.01 1.50
CA TYR A 50 16.66 2.39 0.24
C TYR A 50 18.12 1.97 0.37
N ARG A 51 18.39 0.71 0.01
CA ARG A 51 19.74 0.18 -0.12
C ARG A 51 19.98 -0.21 -1.56
N GLY A 52 20.84 0.53 -2.24
CA GLY A 52 21.19 0.28 -3.64
C GLY A 52 21.95 -1.04 -3.82
N GLY A 53 21.64 -1.77 -4.90
CA GLY A 53 22.24 -3.08 -5.18
C GLY A 53 23.73 -2.98 -5.55
N VAL A 54 24.07 -2.23 -6.59
CA VAL A 54 25.44 -2.16 -7.13
C VAL A 54 26.32 -1.20 -6.34
N LEU A 55 25.83 0.00 -6.05
CA LEU A 55 26.59 1.07 -5.41
C LEU A 55 26.56 1.02 -3.88
N ARG A 56 25.77 0.12 -3.28
CA ARG A 56 25.59 -0.05 -1.82
C ARG A 56 25.27 1.27 -1.09
N THR A 57 24.68 2.23 -1.79
CA THR A 57 24.21 3.47 -1.18
C THR A 57 23.04 3.18 -0.27
N GLU A 58 23.02 3.78 0.92
CA GLU A 58 21.86 3.73 1.81
C GLU A 58 21.30 5.13 1.96
N THR A 59 20.01 5.29 1.69
CA THR A 59 19.28 6.54 1.94
C THR A 59 18.15 6.28 2.90
N ARG A 60 17.82 7.29 3.70
CA ARG A 60 16.68 7.26 4.61
C ARG A 60 15.87 8.53 4.43
N GLU A 61 14.59 8.36 4.25
CA GLU A 61 13.65 9.43 4.00
C GLU A 61 12.44 9.27 4.91
N GLN A 62 11.77 10.36 5.22
CA GLN A 62 10.55 10.33 6.02
C GLN A 62 9.55 11.37 5.53
N GLY A 63 8.28 11.11 5.80
CA GLY A 63 7.23 12.02 5.38
C GLY A 63 5.84 11.55 5.80
N THR A 64 4.86 12.07 5.07
CA THR A 64 3.45 11.71 5.23
C THR A 64 2.88 11.23 3.90
N VAL A 65 1.93 10.32 3.99
CA VAL A 65 1.19 9.82 2.84
C VAL A 65 -0.30 9.96 3.10
N SER A 66 -1.04 10.38 2.08
CA SER A 66 -2.49 10.31 2.00
C SER A 66 -2.87 9.58 0.72
N ILE A 67 -3.79 8.64 0.83
CA ILE A 67 -4.30 7.84 -0.28
C ILE A 67 -5.82 7.93 -0.26
N LYS A 68 -6.43 8.10 -1.43
CA LYS A 68 -7.87 7.95 -1.64
C LYS A 68 -8.14 7.16 -2.92
N LYS A 69 -8.86 6.08 -2.79
CA LYS A 69 -9.20 5.24 -3.94
C LYS A 69 -10.37 5.81 -4.74
N PRO A 70 -10.39 5.64 -6.06
CA PRO A 70 -9.30 5.03 -6.85
C PRO A 70 -8.25 6.04 -7.30
N GLY A 71 -7.00 5.66 -7.26
CA GLY A 71 -5.89 6.33 -7.97
C GLY A 71 -5.37 7.64 -7.40
N MET A 72 -5.99 8.22 -6.37
CA MET A 72 -5.52 9.47 -5.76
C MET A 72 -4.52 9.18 -4.65
N MET A 73 -3.39 9.88 -4.67
CA MET A 73 -2.35 9.77 -3.64
C MET A 73 -1.56 11.07 -3.51
N ARG A 74 -1.06 11.35 -2.32
CA ARG A 74 -0.11 12.42 -2.02
C ARG A 74 0.94 11.91 -1.07
N TRP A 75 2.19 11.97 -1.50
CA TRP A 75 3.37 11.66 -0.71
C TRP A 75 4.16 12.94 -0.51
N ILE A 76 4.37 13.34 0.73
CA ILE A 76 5.15 14.52 1.09
C ILE A 76 6.37 14.04 1.86
N TYR A 77 7.53 14.08 1.22
CA TYR A 77 8.82 13.84 1.86
C TYR A 77 9.26 15.11 2.58
N SER A 78 9.67 14.96 3.83
CA SER A 78 10.10 16.07 4.69
C SER A 78 11.59 16.02 5.04
N LYS A 79 12.22 14.86 4.94
CA LYS A 79 13.65 14.65 5.21
C LYS A 79 14.22 13.54 4.32
N PRO A 80 15.53 13.59 3.97
CA PRO A 80 16.44 14.73 4.18
C PRO A 80 16.05 15.92 3.32
N GLU A 81 15.48 15.69 2.12
CA GLU A 81 15.09 16.69 1.14
C GLU A 81 13.57 16.72 0.99
N ARG A 82 13.05 17.89 0.69
CA ARG A 82 11.63 18.04 0.43
C ARG A 82 11.33 17.66 -1.01
N LYS A 83 10.42 16.73 -1.18
CA LYS A 83 9.84 16.37 -2.49
C LYS A 83 8.38 15.96 -2.31
N GLU A 84 7.62 16.05 -3.37
CA GLU A 84 6.20 15.78 -3.33
C GLU A 84 5.77 14.99 -4.57
N PHE A 85 5.04 13.90 -4.37
CA PHE A 85 4.41 13.13 -5.43
C PHE A 85 2.91 13.16 -5.21
N VAL A 86 2.18 13.64 -6.22
CA VAL A 86 0.72 13.75 -6.14
C VAL A 86 0.11 13.07 -7.35
N SER A 87 -0.90 12.23 -7.13
CA SER A 87 -1.80 11.77 -8.18
C SER A 87 -3.20 12.27 -7.88
N ASP A 88 -3.83 12.91 -8.86
CA ASP A 88 -5.23 13.32 -8.80
C ASP A 88 -6.19 12.26 -9.37
N GLY A 89 -5.66 11.05 -9.67
CA GLY A 89 -6.37 9.95 -10.31
C GLY A 89 -6.28 9.95 -11.83
N ARG A 90 -5.74 11.03 -12.46
CA ARG A 90 -5.56 11.17 -13.92
C ARG A 90 -4.10 11.44 -14.27
N LYS A 91 -3.46 12.31 -13.51
CA LYS A 91 -2.06 12.69 -13.69
C LYS A 91 -1.26 12.47 -12.42
N VAL A 92 0.01 12.19 -12.59
CA VAL A 92 1.01 12.14 -11.53
C VAL A 92 1.91 13.35 -11.67
N TYR A 93 2.09 14.07 -10.59
CA TYR A 93 2.96 15.23 -10.45
C TYR A 93 4.11 14.85 -9.53
N SER A 94 5.34 14.92 -10.02
CA SER A 94 6.56 14.72 -9.23
C SER A 94 7.26 16.07 -9.10
N TYR A 95 7.24 16.64 -7.91
CA TYR A 95 7.78 17.96 -7.62
C TYR A 95 9.00 17.88 -6.72
N ILE A 96 10.12 18.41 -7.17
CA ILE A 96 11.36 18.56 -6.42
C ILE A 96 11.65 20.05 -6.35
N PRO A 97 11.42 20.70 -5.19
CA PRO A 97 11.60 22.16 -5.06
C PRO A 97 12.99 22.66 -5.40
N GLU A 98 14.04 21.91 -5.06
CA GLU A 98 15.44 22.28 -5.32
C GLU A 98 15.74 22.38 -6.82
N ASP A 99 15.18 21.49 -7.61
CA ASP A 99 15.34 21.48 -9.07
C ASP A 99 14.43 22.51 -9.76
N ARG A 100 13.48 23.10 -9.04
CA ARG A 100 12.43 23.97 -9.61
C ARG A 100 11.69 23.34 -10.78
N GLN A 101 11.46 22.04 -10.71
CA GLN A 101 10.83 21.27 -11.77
C GLN A 101 9.65 20.45 -11.25
N VAL A 102 8.64 20.36 -12.07
CA VAL A 102 7.53 19.41 -11.93
C VAL A 102 7.50 18.51 -13.15
N MET A 103 7.65 17.22 -12.93
CA MET A 103 7.40 16.21 -13.95
C MET A 103 5.92 15.82 -13.88
N VAL A 104 5.26 15.82 -15.04
CA VAL A 104 3.84 15.45 -15.15
C VAL A 104 3.69 14.28 -16.12
N ALA A 105 3.12 13.19 -15.62
CA ALA A 105 2.82 11.99 -16.41
C ALA A 105 1.34 11.62 -16.28
N ASP A 106 0.82 10.84 -17.21
CA ASP A 106 -0.52 10.27 -17.09
C ASP A 106 -0.49 9.06 -16.12
N VAL A 107 -1.58 8.90 -15.36
CA VAL A 107 -1.75 7.69 -14.55
C VAL A 107 -1.98 6.51 -15.50
N PRO A 108 -1.23 5.41 -15.38
CA PRO A 108 -1.46 4.22 -16.21
C PRO A 108 -2.89 3.69 -16.09
N PRO A 109 -3.44 3.04 -17.12
CA PRO A 109 -4.71 2.32 -17.04
C PRO A 109 -4.73 1.29 -15.89
N ASP A 110 -5.92 0.90 -15.43
CA ASP A 110 -6.08 0.03 -14.27
C ASP A 110 -5.44 -1.36 -14.42
N ASP A 111 -5.33 -1.83 -15.64
CA ASP A 111 -4.69 -3.10 -16.00
C ASP A 111 -3.14 -3.01 -16.04
N GLN A 112 -2.58 -1.79 -16.00
CA GLN A 112 -1.14 -1.52 -15.99
C GLN A 112 -0.62 -0.99 -14.65
N ALA A 113 -1.42 -1.10 -13.60
CA ALA A 113 -1.07 -0.58 -12.28
C ALA A 113 -0.09 -1.49 -11.56
N THR A 114 1.14 -1.31 -11.79
CA THR A 114 2.21 -2.26 -11.53
C THR A 114 3.19 -1.80 -10.47
N THR A 115 3.06 -0.57 -9.97
CA THR A 115 3.89 -0.12 -8.86
C THR A 115 3.21 -0.35 -7.51
N PRO A 116 3.97 -0.62 -6.43
CA PRO A 116 3.42 -0.71 -5.07
C PRO A 116 2.63 0.53 -4.66
N ALA A 117 3.01 1.71 -5.10
CA ALA A 117 2.29 2.95 -4.83
C ALA A 117 0.90 2.96 -5.49
N LEU A 118 0.80 2.52 -6.74
CA LEU A 118 -0.49 2.39 -7.44
C LEU A 118 -1.37 1.29 -6.83
N PHE A 119 -0.76 0.19 -6.36
CA PHE A 119 -1.49 -0.82 -5.60
C PHE A 119 -2.11 -0.20 -4.33
N LEU A 120 -1.36 0.59 -3.57
CA LEU A 120 -1.88 1.33 -2.41
C LEU A 120 -2.99 2.32 -2.80
N ALA A 121 -2.96 2.87 -4.01
CA ALA A 121 -4.01 3.73 -4.54
C ALA A 121 -5.23 2.95 -5.08
N GLY A 122 -5.28 1.64 -4.86
CA GLY A 122 -6.41 0.78 -5.22
C GLY A 122 -6.41 0.29 -6.66
N LYS A 123 -5.27 0.35 -7.33
CA LYS A 123 -5.05 -0.20 -8.66
C LYS A 123 -4.55 -1.65 -8.55
N GLY A 124 -5.00 -2.54 -9.43
CA GLY A 124 -4.59 -3.94 -9.43
C GLY A 124 -5.31 -4.82 -8.37
N GLN A 125 -5.10 -6.13 -8.48
CA GLN A 125 -5.66 -7.14 -7.57
C GLN A 125 -4.59 -8.16 -7.20
N ILE A 126 -4.45 -8.47 -5.91
CA ILE A 126 -3.40 -9.35 -5.41
C ILE A 126 -3.45 -10.72 -6.09
N VAL A 127 -4.57 -11.41 -5.98
CA VAL A 127 -4.69 -12.81 -6.45
C VAL A 127 -4.67 -12.91 -7.97
N ARG A 128 -5.19 -11.91 -8.67
CA ARG A 128 -5.19 -11.88 -10.14
C ARG A 128 -3.78 -11.64 -10.69
N ASP A 129 -3.08 -10.66 -10.13
CA ASP A 129 -1.90 -10.06 -10.75
C ASP A 129 -0.58 -10.65 -10.23
N PHE A 130 -0.60 -11.30 -9.05
CA PHE A 130 0.61 -11.78 -8.37
C PHE A 130 0.53 -13.26 -7.99
N THR A 131 1.68 -13.91 -7.96
CA THR A 131 1.90 -15.12 -7.16
C THR A 131 2.27 -14.71 -5.75
N THR A 132 1.85 -15.51 -4.76
CA THR A 132 1.96 -15.17 -3.35
C THR A 132 2.80 -16.18 -2.59
N GLU A 133 3.71 -15.72 -1.76
CA GLU A 133 4.53 -16.54 -0.86
C GLU A 133 4.65 -15.83 0.48
N PHE A 134 4.84 -16.59 1.57
CA PHE A 134 5.25 -15.96 2.81
C PHE A 134 6.73 -15.58 2.77
N GLU A 135 7.02 -14.36 3.21
CA GLU A 135 8.42 -13.96 3.45
C GLU A 135 8.94 -14.67 4.71
N SER A 136 10.21 -15.06 4.67
CA SER A 136 10.83 -15.73 5.79
C SER A 136 11.12 -14.77 6.95
N SER A 137 10.89 -15.22 8.19
CA SER A 137 11.28 -14.52 9.41
C SER A 137 10.74 -13.08 9.56
N PRO A 138 9.44 -12.84 9.39
CA PRO A 138 8.88 -11.52 9.65
C PRO A 138 9.00 -11.15 11.13
N PRO A 139 8.98 -9.86 11.49
CA PRO A 139 8.89 -9.42 12.87
C PRO A 139 7.70 -10.01 13.61
N ALA A 140 7.80 -10.17 14.93
CA ALA A 140 6.70 -10.68 15.75
C ALA A 140 5.42 -9.84 15.55
N GLY A 141 4.29 -10.52 15.36
CA GLY A 141 2.99 -9.88 15.13
C GLY A 141 2.77 -9.35 13.70
N ILE A 142 3.69 -9.59 12.79
CA ILE A 142 3.60 -9.22 11.38
C ILE A 142 3.43 -10.46 10.51
N VAL A 143 2.53 -10.38 9.54
CA VAL A 143 2.49 -11.27 8.38
C VAL A 143 3.11 -10.52 7.21
N ALA A 144 4.11 -11.11 6.60
CA ALA A 144 4.78 -10.57 5.43
C ALA A 144 4.49 -11.46 4.21
N LEU A 145 3.79 -10.89 3.24
CA LEU A 145 3.36 -11.57 2.02
C LEU A 145 4.16 -11.04 0.85
N LYS A 146 5.00 -11.89 0.26
CA LYS A 146 5.75 -11.60 -0.96
C LYS A 146 4.83 -11.76 -2.16
N LEU A 147 4.82 -10.76 -3.02
CA LEU A 147 4.01 -10.65 -4.22
C LEU A 147 4.93 -10.53 -5.44
N THR A 148 4.99 -11.59 -6.23
CA THR A 148 5.75 -11.61 -7.48
C THR A 148 4.77 -11.41 -8.64
N PRO A 149 4.95 -10.38 -9.49
CA PRO A 149 4.04 -10.12 -10.59
C PRO A 149 4.02 -11.28 -11.60
N LYS A 150 2.83 -11.68 -12.04
CA LYS A 150 2.64 -12.70 -13.07
C LYS A 150 3.02 -12.20 -14.47
N LYS A 151 2.94 -10.89 -14.69
CA LYS A 151 3.44 -10.21 -15.89
C LYS A 151 4.77 -9.56 -15.59
N TYR A 152 5.63 -9.46 -16.59
CA TYR A 152 6.92 -8.80 -16.43
C TYR A 152 6.74 -7.31 -16.09
N GLU A 153 7.44 -6.87 -15.05
CA GLU A 153 7.53 -5.47 -14.62
C GLU A 153 8.99 -5.01 -14.73
N ALA A 154 9.20 -3.89 -15.41
CA ALA A 154 10.56 -3.39 -15.67
C ALA A 154 11.22 -2.80 -14.41
N GLU A 155 10.41 -2.25 -13.49
CA GLU A 155 10.91 -1.48 -12.35
C GLU A 155 11.26 -2.35 -11.14
N TYR A 156 10.59 -3.50 -10.95
CA TYR A 156 10.80 -4.33 -9.77
C TYR A 156 10.65 -5.85 -10.08
N GLU A 157 11.25 -6.67 -9.23
CA GLU A 157 11.12 -8.12 -9.27
C GLU A 157 9.91 -8.60 -8.48
N TYR A 158 9.80 -8.11 -7.25
CA TYR A 158 8.71 -8.41 -6.33
C TYR A 158 8.56 -7.28 -5.30
N PHE A 159 7.45 -7.27 -4.62
CA PHE A 159 7.31 -6.51 -3.39
C PHE A 159 6.68 -7.35 -2.28
N VAL A 160 6.91 -6.94 -1.04
CA VAL A 160 6.40 -7.59 0.16
C VAL A 160 5.43 -6.64 0.83
N ILE A 161 4.21 -7.09 1.11
CA ILE A 161 3.26 -6.38 1.96
C ILE A 161 3.42 -6.89 3.38
N MET A 162 3.68 -5.99 4.31
CA MET A 162 3.76 -6.27 5.74
C MET A 162 2.50 -5.77 6.42
N VAL A 163 1.78 -6.66 7.09
CA VAL A 163 0.53 -6.35 7.79
C VAL A 163 0.55 -6.88 9.21
N ASP A 164 -0.23 -6.25 10.07
CA ASP A 164 -0.50 -6.76 11.41
C ASP A 164 -1.21 -8.12 11.33
N ALA A 165 -0.71 -9.12 12.04
CA ALA A 165 -1.19 -10.49 11.93
C ALA A 165 -2.65 -10.70 12.36
N LYS A 166 -3.18 -9.81 13.22
CA LYS A 166 -4.55 -9.91 13.74
C LYS A 166 -5.54 -9.11 12.92
N SER A 167 -5.19 -7.87 12.62
CA SER A 167 -6.08 -6.90 11.97
C SER A 167 -5.89 -6.81 10.46
N LEU A 168 -4.81 -7.36 9.89
CA LEU A 168 -4.36 -7.18 8.51
C LEU A 168 -4.17 -5.69 8.13
N GLN A 169 -4.01 -4.81 9.13
CA GLN A 169 -3.71 -3.41 8.89
C GLN A 169 -2.30 -3.27 8.30
N LEU A 170 -2.16 -2.44 7.27
CA LEU A 170 -0.87 -2.17 6.63
C LEU A 170 0.14 -1.61 7.63
N ARG A 171 1.34 -2.21 7.65
CA ARG A 171 2.49 -1.78 8.47
C ARG A 171 3.66 -1.35 7.63
N GLY A 172 3.78 -1.87 6.42
CA GLY A 172 4.88 -1.51 5.54
C GLY A 172 4.85 -2.22 4.20
N LEU A 173 5.78 -1.81 3.36
CA LEU A 173 6.08 -2.42 2.07
C LEU A 173 7.59 -2.56 1.91
N ALA A 174 8.05 -3.63 1.30
CA ALA A 174 9.42 -3.73 0.81
C ALA A 174 9.38 -4.04 -0.69
N THR A 175 10.21 -3.36 -1.47
CA THR A 175 10.26 -3.53 -2.93
C THR A 175 11.67 -3.88 -3.34
N LYS A 176 11.83 -4.99 -4.04
CA LYS A 176 13.08 -5.41 -4.67
C LYS A 176 13.11 -4.92 -6.10
N ASP A 177 14.02 -4.03 -6.43
CA ASP A 177 14.21 -3.59 -7.80
C ASP A 177 15.07 -4.58 -8.61
N ARG A 178 15.06 -4.42 -9.94
CA ARG A 178 15.81 -5.32 -10.82
C ARG A 178 17.31 -5.05 -10.84
N GLN A 179 17.77 -3.93 -10.28
CA GLN A 179 19.18 -3.61 -10.09
C GLN A 179 19.74 -4.18 -8.77
N GLY A 180 18.90 -4.91 -8.02
CA GLY A 180 19.27 -5.51 -6.76
C GLY A 180 19.14 -4.57 -5.56
N GLY A 181 18.54 -3.41 -5.73
CA GLY A 181 18.20 -2.50 -4.65
C GLY A 181 16.99 -2.99 -3.85
N LEU A 182 16.91 -2.57 -2.60
CA LEU A 182 15.80 -2.86 -1.69
C LEU A 182 15.30 -1.56 -1.08
N SER A 183 14.04 -1.22 -1.35
CA SER A 183 13.33 -0.14 -0.70
C SER A 183 12.41 -0.72 0.37
N VAL A 184 12.44 -0.18 1.58
CA VAL A 184 11.53 -0.56 2.67
C VAL A 184 10.81 0.67 3.18
N LEU A 185 9.50 0.63 3.12
CA LEU A 185 8.57 1.63 3.67
C LEU A 185 7.95 1.06 4.95
N SER A 186 8.00 1.83 6.03
CA SER A 186 7.29 1.53 7.29
C SER A 186 6.25 2.60 7.55
N PHE A 187 5.04 2.21 7.96
CA PHE A 187 3.94 3.12 8.24
C PHE A 187 3.63 3.18 9.73
N THR A 188 3.47 4.40 10.24
CA THR A 188 3.04 4.68 11.61
C THR A 188 1.85 5.64 11.61
N ASN A 189 1.09 5.65 12.70
CA ASN A 189 -0.09 6.51 12.85
C ASN A 189 -1.12 6.36 11.70
N LEU A 190 -1.23 5.16 11.16
CA LEU A 190 -2.12 4.88 10.03
C LEU A 190 -3.59 4.99 10.47
N LYS A 191 -4.34 5.83 9.76
CA LYS A 191 -5.77 6.08 9.94
C LYS A 191 -6.48 5.74 8.65
N GLU A 192 -7.56 4.96 8.73
CA GLU A 192 -8.34 4.48 7.59
C GLU A 192 -9.74 5.07 7.61
N ASN A 193 -10.32 5.29 6.43
CA ASN A 193 -11.70 5.74 6.23
C ASN A 193 -12.05 7.04 6.98
N THR A 194 -11.14 8.02 6.91
CA THR A 194 -11.29 9.33 7.57
C THR A 194 -12.11 10.32 6.77
N GLY A 195 -12.49 9.98 5.53
CA GLY A 195 -13.25 10.86 4.65
C GLY A 195 -12.39 11.95 4.01
N THR A 196 -11.14 11.62 3.64
CA THR A 196 -10.20 12.56 3.02
C THR A 196 -10.82 13.26 1.82
N SER A 197 -10.71 14.60 1.76
CA SER A 197 -11.25 15.40 0.68
C SER A 197 -10.42 15.27 -0.61
N ASP A 198 -11.06 15.29 -1.79
CA ASP A 198 -10.38 15.30 -3.08
C ASP A 198 -9.46 16.51 -3.26
N LYS A 199 -9.72 17.60 -2.55
CA LYS A 199 -8.87 18.80 -2.55
C LYS A 199 -7.45 18.52 -2.05
N GLU A 200 -7.27 17.51 -1.20
CA GLU A 200 -5.96 17.07 -0.72
C GLU A 200 -5.06 16.57 -1.86
N PHE A 201 -5.65 16.12 -2.96
CA PHE A 201 -4.94 15.54 -4.10
C PHE A 201 -4.80 16.51 -5.28
N ALA A 202 -5.25 17.75 -5.11
CA ALA A 202 -5.07 18.79 -6.12
C ALA A 202 -3.65 19.37 -6.04
N PHE A 203 -2.85 19.19 -7.11
CA PHE A 203 -1.54 19.81 -7.22
C PHE A 203 -1.64 21.14 -7.97
N ARG A 204 -0.97 22.18 -7.43
CA ARG A 204 -0.84 23.47 -8.10
C ARG A 204 0.64 23.74 -8.33
N VAL A 205 1.01 23.91 -9.61
CA VAL A 205 2.39 24.25 -9.97
C VAL A 205 2.78 25.58 -9.32
N PRO A 206 3.85 25.63 -8.52
CA PRO A 206 4.32 26.87 -7.92
C PRO A 206 4.81 27.86 -9.00
N ARG A 207 4.81 29.15 -8.70
CA ARG A 207 5.33 30.17 -9.63
C ARG A 207 6.83 29.98 -9.86
N GLY A 208 7.28 30.10 -11.11
CA GLY A 208 8.70 30.01 -11.49
C GLY A 208 9.26 28.56 -11.46
N VAL A 209 8.37 27.58 -11.55
CA VAL A 209 8.72 26.16 -11.68
C VAL A 209 8.48 25.71 -13.11
N ASP A 210 9.46 25.02 -13.69
CA ASP A 210 9.36 24.44 -15.03
C ASP A 210 8.51 23.17 -15.01
N VAL A 211 7.62 23.03 -16.00
CA VAL A 211 6.78 21.84 -16.15
C VAL A 211 7.31 20.97 -17.28
N ILE A 212 7.70 19.76 -16.95
CA ILE A 212 8.16 18.73 -17.88
C ILE A 212 7.04 17.71 -18.04
N THR A 213 6.54 17.53 -19.26
CA THR A 213 5.54 16.50 -19.57
C THR A 213 6.17 15.40 -20.40
N ASP A 214 5.77 14.17 -20.15
CA ASP A 214 6.17 13.00 -20.94
C ASP A 214 5.70 13.22 -22.40
N GLY A 215 6.67 13.46 -23.33
CA GLY A 215 6.40 13.63 -24.76
C GLY A 215 6.60 15.02 -25.35
N THR A 216 6.95 16.05 -24.57
CA THR A 216 7.28 17.38 -25.17
C THR A 216 8.36 18.11 -24.37
N ARG A 217 9.63 17.95 -24.77
CA ARG A 217 10.53 19.11 -24.71
C ARG A 217 10.05 20.08 -25.78
N LYS A 218 9.30 21.12 -25.40
CA LYS A 218 9.17 22.32 -26.18
C LYS A 218 10.30 23.27 -25.85
#